data_dc8f7a31ff8e5a2680b3e52f3f5f17aa
#
_entry.id   dc8f7a31ff8e5a2680b3e52f3f5f17aa
#
_cell.length_a   1.000
_cell.length_b   1.000
_cell.length_c   1.000
_cell.angle_alpha   90.00
_cell.angle_beta   90.00
_cell.angle_gamma   90.00
#
_symmetry.space_group_name_H-M   'P 1'
#
loop_
_entity.id
_entity.type
_entity.pdbx_description
1 polymer ?
#
loop_
_entity_poly.entity_id
_entity_poly.type
_entity_poly.pdbx_seq_one_letter_code
_entity_poly.pdbx_strand_id
1 'polypeptide(L)'
;KGCVARVERSESIEHFTIKMYHKAGNLISLNQLNAASKQIFIQVLLKVLRNLGDYNPPVMIDTVMGVLDNESRDALMEEYFPQLAEQTILLCTTSEIRKESDYVKLEPFISKTYTLHRDVESQSTTVTDGYFGVTLNG
;
A
#
# COMPACT_ATOMS: atom_id res chain seq x y z
N LYS A 1 0.30 1.29 -16.17
CA LYS A 1 -0.64 1.59 -17.28
C LYS A 1 -0.34 0.66 -18.45
N GLY A 2 -1.09 -0.44 -18.63
CA GLY A 2 -0.99 -1.31 -19.79
C GLY A 2 -0.41 -2.70 -19.56
N CYS A 3 -0.23 -3.14 -18.32
CA CYS A 3 0.15 -4.51 -18.01
C CYS A 3 -1.04 -5.32 -17.50
N VAL A 4 -1.08 -6.59 -17.84
CA VAL A 4 -2.03 -7.56 -17.31
C VAL A 4 -1.23 -8.67 -16.66
N ALA A 5 -1.54 -8.97 -15.40
CA ALA A 5 -0.97 -10.11 -14.71
C ALA A 5 -1.86 -11.34 -14.93
N ARG A 6 -1.26 -12.47 -15.25
CA ARG A 6 -1.94 -13.77 -15.32
C ARG A 6 -1.23 -14.76 -14.41
N VAL A 7 -2.02 -15.52 -13.67
CA VAL A 7 -1.50 -16.66 -12.90
C VAL A 7 -1.61 -17.89 -13.78
N GLU A 8 -0.48 -18.49 -14.09
CA GLU A 8 -0.44 -19.77 -14.80
C GLU A 8 -0.24 -20.90 -13.78
N ARG A 9 -1.13 -21.88 -13.82
CA ARG A 9 -0.99 -23.09 -13.02
C ARG A 9 0.10 -23.96 -13.64
N SER A 10 1.12 -24.31 -12.87
CA SER A 10 2.09 -25.30 -13.30
C SER A 10 1.49 -26.71 -13.17
N GLU A 11 2.10 -27.71 -13.80
CA GLU A 11 1.70 -29.11 -13.68
C GLU A 11 1.85 -29.66 -12.26
N SER A 12 2.64 -28.99 -11.43
CA SER A 12 2.82 -29.30 -10.01
C SER A 12 2.04 -28.29 -9.15
N ILE A 13 1.27 -28.80 -8.16
CA ILE A 13 0.54 -28.00 -7.18
C ILE A 13 1.50 -27.15 -6.33
N GLU A 14 2.76 -27.54 -6.21
CA GLU A 14 3.77 -26.89 -5.39
C GLU A 14 4.38 -25.64 -6.04
N HIS A 15 4.13 -25.42 -7.33
CA HIS A 15 4.72 -24.28 -8.06
C HIS A 15 3.64 -23.56 -8.85
N PHE A 16 3.54 -22.26 -8.63
CA PHE A 16 2.79 -21.37 -9.49
C PHE A 16 3.69 -20.23 -9.97
N THR A 17 3.45 -19.77 -11.17
CA THR A 17 4.18 -18.66 -11.76
C THR A 17 3.23 -17.54 -12.12
N ILE A 18 3.56 -16.33 -11.66
CA ILE A 18 2.83 -15.13 -12.06
C ILE A 18 3.56 -14.55 -13.28
N LYS A 19 2.87 -14.52 -14.40
CA LYS A 19 3.37 -13.91 -15.64
C LYS A 19 2.66 -12.59 -15.88
N MET A 20 3.40 -11.58 -16.25
CA MET A 20 2.87 -10.28 -16.63
C MET A 20 3.02 -10.08 -18.14
N TYR A 21 1.99 -9.50 -18.73
CA TYR A 21 1.94 -9.22 -20.15
C TYR A 21 1.65 -7.75 -20.40
N HIS A 22 2.33 -7.17 -21.36
CA HIS A 22 1.93 -5.88 -21.90
C HIS A 22 0.56 -6.04 -22.59
N LYS A 23 -0.20 -4.95 -22.73
CA LYS A 23 -1.49 -4.96 -23.47
C LYS A 23 -1.34 -5.52 -24.89
N ALA A 24 -0.17 -5.36 -25.52
CA ALA A 24 0.17 -5.94 -26.81
C ALA A 24 0.46 -7.44 -26.78
N GLY A 25 0.35 -8.12 -25.62
CA GLY A 25 0.55 -9.56 -25.48
C GLY A 25 1.99 -10.02 -25.22
N ASN A 26 2.96 -9.13 -25.19
CA ASN A 26 4.35 -9.48 -24.92
C ASN A 26 4.58 -9.75 -23.43
N LEU A 27 5.30 -10.82 -23.10
CA LEU A 27 5.71 -11.15 -21.73
C LEU A 27 6.65 -10.08 -21.19
N ILE A 28 6.40 -9.64 -19.96
CA ILE A 28 7.20 -8.67 -19.25
C ILE A 28 7.84 -9.35 -18.02
N SER A 29 9.15 -9.22 -17.88
CA SER A 29 9.84 -9.63 -16.65
C SER A 29 9.58 -8.61 -15.54
N LEU A 30 9.46 -9.09 -14.29
CA LEU A 30 9.41 -8.23 -13.09
C LEU A 30 10.60 -7.24 -13.02
N ASN A 31 11.76 -7.64 -13.53
CA ASN A 31 12.95 -6.79 -13.55
C ASN A 31 12.83 -5.59 -14.51
N GLN A 32 11.98 -5.69 -15.51
CA GLN A 32 11.73 -4.62 -16.49
C GLN A 32 10.74 -3.56 -15.97
N LEU A 33 10.05 -3.83 -14.86
CA LEU A 33 9.20 -2.85 -14.22
C LEU A 33 10.02 -1.79 -13.50
N ASN A 34 9.59 -0.54 -13.59
CA ASN A 34 10.08 0.52 -12.72
C ASN A 34 9.59 0.32 -11.27
N ALA A 35 10.15 1.08 -10.34
CA ALA A 35 9.85 0.95 -8.91
C ALA A 35 8.37 1.16 -8.59
N ALA A 36 7.72 2.14 -9.21
CA ALA A 36 6.29 2.41 -9.02
C ALA A 36 5.42 1.23 -9.47
N SER A 37 5.69 0.68 -10.65
CA SER A 37 4.95 -0.49 -11.16
C SER A 37 5.15 -1.73 -10.30
N LYS A 38 6.35 -1.94 -9.76
CA LYS A 38 6.61 -3.03 -8.80
C LYS A 38 5.81 -2.86 -7.52
N GLN A 39 5.77 -1.64 -7.00
CA GLN A 39 5.00 -1.33 -5.78
C GLN A 39 3.50 -1.60 -6.00
N ILE A 40 2.91 -1.09 -7.08
CA ILE A 40 1.51 -1.35 -7.44
C ILE A 40 1.25 -2.85 -7.59
N PHE A 41 2.16 -3.58 -8.26
CA PHE A 41 2.02 -5.02 -8.42
C PHE A 41 1.97 -5.76 -7.08
N ILE A 42 2.87 -5.42 -6.14
CA ILE A 42 2.89 -6.02 -4.81
C ILE A 42 1.59 -5.73 -4.05
N GLN A 43 1.08 -4.49 -4.12
CA GLN A 43 -0.17 -4.09 -3.50
C GLN A 43 -1.37 -4.88 -4.05
N VAL A 44 -1.47 -5.00 -5.37
CA VAL A 44 -2.52 -5.78 -6.02
C VAL A 44 -2.43 -7.26 -5.64
N LEU A 45 -1.22 -7.83 -5.64
CA LEU A 45 -0.98 -9.21 -5.24
C LEU A 45 -1.41 -9.47 -3.80
N LEU A 46 -1.07 -8.57 -2.88
CA LEU A 46 -1.48 -8.65 -1.48
C LEU A 46 -3.01 -8.69 -1.34
N LYS A 47 -3.71 -7.81 -2.06
CA LYS A 47 -5.19 -7.78 -2.07
C LYS A 47 -5.78 -9.08 -2.61
N VAL A 48 -5.23 -9.60 -3.70
CA VAL A 48 -5.70 -10.86 -4.31
C VAL A 48 -5.47 -12.05 -3.38
N LEU A 49 -4.27 -12.20 -2.83
CA LEU A 49 -3.94 -13.30 -1.91
C LEU A 49 -4.83 -13.27 -0.67
N ARG A 50 -5.11 -12.09 -0.17
CA ARG A 50 -5.99 -11.91 0.98
C ARG A 50 -7.43 -12.32 0.68
N ASN A 51 -7.95 -11.97 -0.50
CA ASN A 51 -9.31 -12.34 -0.91
C ASN A 51 -9.49 -13.84 -1.18
N LEU A 52 -8.38 -14.58 -1.34
CA LEU A 52 -8.41 -16.05 -1.52
C LEU A 52 -8.43 -16.81 -0.20
N GLY A 53 -8.13 -16.14 0.92
CA GLY A 53 -8.14 -16.77 2.24
C GLY A 53 -9.45 -16.55 2.98
N ASP A 54 -9.85 -17.52 3.78
CA ASP A 54 -11.01 -17.41 4.70
C ASP A 54 -10.67 -16.59 5.97
N TYR A 55 -9.42 -16.19 6.13
CA TYR A 55 -8.92 -15.45 7.27
C TYR A 55 -8.62 -14.00 6.89
N ASN A 56 -9.13 -13.05 7.67
CA ASN A 56 -9.02 -11.62 7.42
C ASN A 56 -8.13 -10.92 8.49
N PRO A 57 -6.79 -11.14 8.49
CA PRO A 57 -5.91 -10.54 9.47
C PRO A 57 -5.75 -9.03 9.23
N PRO A 58 -5.37 -8.28 10.27
CA PRO A 58 -4.90 -6.90 10.09
C PRO A 58 -3.75 -6.83 9.09
N VAL A 59 -3.72 -5.77 8.29
CA VAL A 59 -2.63 -5.51 7.34
C VAL A 59 -1.83 -4.30 7.81
N MET A 60 -0.51 -4.48 7.91
CA MET A 60 0.42 -3.39 8.21
C MET A 60 1.29 -3.14 6.97
N ILE A 61 1.35 -1.90 6.55
CA ILE A 61 2.13 -1.47 5.38
C ILE A 61 3.11 -0.40 5.81
N ASP A 62 4.38 -0.67 5.60
CA ASP A 62 5.47 0.28 5.76
C ASP A 62 5.90 0.84 4.39
N THR A 63 6.29 2.11 4.36
CA THR A 63 6.71 2.81 3.12
C THR A 63 5.64 2.78 2.03
N VAL A 64 4.53 3.40 2.35
CA VAL A 64 3.24 3.26 1.64
C VAL A 64 3.27 3.81 0.21
N MET A 65 4.04 4.89 -0.06
CA MET A 65 3.84 5.72 -1.26
C MET A 65 5.10 5.97 -2.10
N GLY A 66 6.23 5.49 -1.70
CA GLY A 66 7.56 5.57 -2.37
C GLY A 66 7.66 6.52 -3.59
N VAL A 67 7.52 5.99 -4.77
CA VAL A 67 7.76 6.65 -6.06
C VAL A 67 6.53 6.73 -6.97
N LEU A 68 5.34 6.84 -6.39
CA LEU A 68 4.08 6.86 -7.15
C LEU A 68 3.75 8.25 -7.70
N ASP A 69 3.18 8.31 -8.91
CA ASP A 69 2.56 9.51 -9.46
C ASP A 69 1.25 9.87 -8.75
N ASN A 70 0.77 11.10 -8.93
CA ASN A 70 -0.41 11.58 -8.21
C ASN A 70 -1.67 10.74 -8.50
N GLU A 71 -1.88 10.32 -9.74
CA GLU A 71 -3.05 9.50 -10.13
C GLU A 71 -3.04 8.13 -9.42
N SER A 72 -1.87 7.48 -9.34
CA SER A 72 -1.69 6.22 -8.61
C SER A 72 -1.86 6.40 -7.10
N ARG A 73 -1.39 7.55 -6.56
CA ARG A 73 -1.57 7.89 -5.15
C ARG A 73 -3.05 8.05 -4.81
N ASP A 74 -3.79 8.80 -5.63
CA ASP A 74 -5.22 9.03 -5.43
C ASP A 74 -5.99 7.72 -5.41
N ALA A 75 -5.75 6.84 -6.37
CA ALA A 75 -6.38 5.51 -6.40
C ALA A 75 -6.05 4.66 -5.16
N LEU A 76 -4.83 4.75 -4.62
CA LEU A 76 -4.50 4.05 -3.38
C LEU A 76 -5.24 4.62 -2.17
N MET A 77 -5.36 5.96 -2.07
CA MET A 77 -6.01 6.62 -0.93
C MET A 77 -7.52 6.40 -0.91
N GLU A 78 -8.17 6.52 -2.05
CA GLU A 78 -9.63 6.54 -2.13
C GLU A 78 -10.23 5.14 -2.35
N GLU A 79 -9.51 4.24 -3.04
CA GLU A 79 -10.07 2.96 -3.45
C GLU A 79 -9.37 1.74 -2.83
N TYR A 80 -8.04 1.82 -2.63
CA TYR A 80 -7.28 0.64 -2.21
C TYR A 80 -7.22 0.47 -0.70
N PHE A 81 -6.69 1.46 0.03
CA PHE A 81 -6.50 1.32 1.48
C PHE A 81 -7.80 1.17 2.26
N PRO A 82 -8.89 1.91 1.93
CA PRO A 82 -10.16 1.75 2.63
C PRO A 82 -10.79 0.37 2.49
N GLN A 83 -10.43 -0.36 1.43
CA GLN A 83 -11.00 -1.66 1.10
C GLN A 83 -10.00 -2.81 1.26
N LEU A 84 -8.80 -2.55 1.77
CA LEU A 84 -7.76 -3.56 1.84
C LEU A 84 -8.04 -4.59 2.93
N ALA A 85 -8.46 -4.14 4.09
CA ALA A 85 -8.69 -4.96 5.27
C ALA A 85 -9.73 -4.33 6.20
N GLU A 86 -10.29 -5.13 7.12
CA GLU A 86 -11.08 -4.59 8.25
C GLU A 86 -10.22 -3.65 9.13
N GLN A 87 -8.94 -3.99 9.29
CA GLN A 87 -7.96 -3.14 9.94
C GLN A 87 -6.72 -2.99 9.08
N THR A 88 -6.45 -1.77 8.63
CA THR A 88 -5.23 -1.42 7.89
C THR A 88 -4.42 -0.42 8.71
N ILE A 89 -3.14 -0.72 8.93
CA ILE A 89 -2.18 0.13 9.64
C ILE A 89 -1.16 0.62 8.63
N LEU A 90 -1.07 1.93 8.46
CA LEU A 90 -0.10 2.56 7.57
C LEU A 90 1.03 3.19 8.40
N LEU A 91 2.25 2.73 8.20
CA LEU A 91 3.46 3.34 8.75
C LEU A 91 4.04 4.25 7.69
N CYS A 92 4.03 5.55 7.95
CA CYS A 92 4.37 6.54 6.93
C CYS A 92 4.99 7.80 7.53
N THR A 93 5.64 8.56 6.68
CA THR A 93 6.16 9.89 6.94
C THR A 93 5.28 10.95 6.27
N THR A 94 5.47 12.23 6.62
CA THR A 94 4.77 13.35 5.98
C THR A 94 5.14 13.54 4.51
N SER A 95 6.25 12.99 4.04
CA SER A 95 6.62 12.98 2.63
C SER A 95 5.89 11.89 1.84
N GLU A 96 5.49 10.82 2.51
CA GLU A 96 4.75 9.72 1.91
C GLU A 96 3.24 9.98 1.90
N ILE A 97 2.68 10.47 2.99
CA ILE A 97 1.29 10.91 3.06
C ILE A 97 1.28 12.40 3.38
N ARG A 98 1.07 13.22 2.36
CA ARG A 98 1.09 14.68 2.47
C ARG A 98 -0.18 15.16 3.17
N LYS A 99 -0.03 16.07 4.14
CA LYS A 99 -1.14 16.56 4.97
C LYS A 99 -2.26 17.19 4.15
N GLU A 100 -1.89 18.05 3.21
CA GLU A 100 -2.83 18.91 2.48
C GLU A 100 -3.51 18.22 1.30
N SER A 101 -3.07 17.01 0.93
CA SER A 101 -3.60 16.31 -0.23
C SER A 101 -3.98 14.86 0.07
N ASP A 102 -3.01 14.06 0.52
CA ASP A 102 -3.22 12.62 0.67
C ASP A 102 -4.00 12.30 1.96
N TYR A 103 -3.64 12.98 3.08
CA TYR A 103 -4.31 12.78 4.36
C TYR A 103 -5.79 13.16 4.29
N VAL A 104 -6.11 14.28 3.65
CA VAL A 104 -7.50 14.75 3.49
C VAL A 104 -8.38 13.71 2.78
N LYS A 105 -7.82 12.97 1.82
CA LYS A 105 -8.53 11.90 1.12
C LYS A 105 -8.74 10.66 1.97
N LEU A 106 -7.78 10.37 2.86
CA LEU A 106 -7.87 9.24 3.78
C LEU A 106 -8.72 9.54 5.02
N GLU A 107 -8.81 10.80 5.45
CA GLU A 107 -9.46 11.21 6.69
C GLU A 107 -10.83 10.56 6.93
N PRO A 108 -11.73 10.44 5.93
CA PRO A 108 -13.03 9.81 6.11
C PRO A 108 -12.96 8.32 6.51
N PHE A 109 -11.82 7.68 6.29
CA PHE A 109 -11.61 6.24 6.54
C PHE A 109 -10.69 5.98 7.73
N ILE A 110 -10.13 7.03 8.34
CA ILE A 110 -9.19 6.91 9.46
C ILE A 110 -9.96 6.87 10.77
N SER A 111 -9.75 5.83 11.55
CA SER A 111 -10.30 5.73 12.91
C SER A 111 -9.36 6.32 13.97
N LYS A 112 -8.05 6.26 13.76
CA LYS A 112 -7.04 6.74 14.70
C LYS A 112 -5.72 7.06 14.02
N THR A 113 -5.04 8.10 14.51
CA THR A 113 -3.69 8.47 14.07
C THR A 113 -2.79 8.71 15.26
N TYR A 114 -1.51 8.37 15.07
CA TYR A 114 -0.45 8.57 16.05
C TYR A 114 0.79 9.15 15.38
N THR A 115 1.48 10.02 16.07
CA THR A 115 2.80 10.47 15.66
C THR A 115 3.85 9.92 16.62
N LEU A 116 4.90 9.33 16.07
CA LEU A 116 6.04 8.83 16.80
C LEU A 116 7.16 9.88 16.80
N HIS A 117 7.61 10.29 17.97
CA HIS A 117 8.70 11.24 18.14
C HIS A 117 9.89 10.51 18.75
N ARG A 118 10.96 10.37 17.96
CA ARG A 118 12.22 9.78 18.44
C ARG A 118 13.10 10.85 19.06
N ASP A 119 13.47 10.63 20.30
CA ASP A 119 14.55 11.37 20.97
C ASP A 119 15.86 10.58 20.82
N VAL A 120 16.83 11.19 20.15
CA VAL A 120 18.12 10.54 19.86
C VAL A 120 19.02 10.51 21.09
N GLU A 121 18.94 11.53 21.97
CA GLU A 121 19.77 11.64 23.16
C GLU A 121 19.37 10.61 24.23
N SER A 122 18.08 10.52 24.50
CA SER A 122 17.54 9.55 25.47
C SER A 122 17.32 8.15 24.88
N GLN A 123 17.53 7.97 23.57
CA GLN A 123 17.24 6.73 22.82
C GLN A 123 15.81 6.21 23.06
N SER A 124 14.87 7.12 23.31
CA SER A 124 13.47 6.81 23.56
C SER A 124 12.57 7.24 22.39
N THR A 125 11.36 6.71 22.37
CA THR A 125 10.32 7.14 21.43
C THR A 125 9.05 7.44 22.21
N THR A 126 8.50 8.62 22.02
CA THR A 126 7.20 9.02 22.57
C THR A 126 6.13 8.97 21.49
N VAL A 127 4.90 8.68 21.91
CA VAL A 127 3.73 8.60 21.04
C VAL A 127 2.78 9.71 21.40
N THR A 128 2.33 10.46 20.41
CA THR A 128 1.28 11.49 20.58
C THR A 128 0.11 11.20 19.66
N ASP A 129 -1.10 11.55 20.07
CA ASP A 129 -2.29 11.48 19.23
C ASP A 129 -2.20 12.49 18.08
N GLY A 130 -2.75 12.11 16.94
CA GLY A 130 -2.80 12.92 15.74
C GLY A 130 -1.70 12.61 14.73
N TYR A 131 -1.94 13.09 13.49
CA TYR A 131 -1.02 12.95 12.37
C TYR A 131 -0.16 14.21 12.23
N PHE A 132 1.05 14.20 12.79
CA PHE A 132 2.01 15.31 12.74
C PHE A 132 1.37 16.69 13.03
N GLY A 133 0.56 16.77 14.11
CA GLY A 133 -0.14 17.98 14.54
C GLY A 133 -1.52 18.20 13.92
N VAL A 134 -2.01 17.27 13.11
CA VAL A 134 -3.41 17.22 12.64
C VAL A 134 -4.17 16.25 13.53
N THR A 135 -5.24 16.70 14.16
CA THR A 135 -6.17 15.84 14.90
C THR A 135 -7.36 15.51 14.03
N LEU A 136 -7.91 14.29 14.18
CA LEU A 136 -9.17 13.94 13.53
C LEU A 136 -10.28 14.86 14.06
N ASN A 137 -11.01 15.45 13.15
CA ASN A 137 -12.24 16.15 13.50
C ASN A 137 -13.29 15.07 13.84
N GLY A 138 -13.59 14.92 15.13
CA GLY A 138 -14.58 13.99 15.66
C GLY A 138 -16.01 14.35 15.21
#